data_13ab772c03286d0c6407087c3f7fdca2
#
_entry.id   13ab772c03286d0c6407087c3f7fdca2
#
_cell.length_a   1.000
_cell.length_b   1.000
_cell.length_c   1.000
_cell.angle_alpha   90.00
_cell.angle_beta   90.00
_cell.angle_gamma   90.00
#
_symmetry.space_group_name_H-M   'P 1'
#
loop_
_entity.id
_entity.type
_entity.pdbx_description
1 polymer ?
#
loop_
_entity_poly.entity_id
_entity_poly.type
_entity_poly.pdbx_seq_one_letter_code
_entity_poly.pdbx_strand_id
1 'polypeptide(L)' 'MSPDLAMISDGKKFMWDGQLYDNREEASRAGESYQDENFEIRMVEEGGKFLVYTRRVVKEVVVTAQ' A
#
# COMPACT_ATOMS: atom_id res chain seq x y z
N MET A 1 19.89 6.74 -1.83
CA MET A 1 19.43 5.65 -0.95
C MET A 1 18.13 5.06 -1.48
N SER A 2 18.05 3.75 -1.47
CA SER A 2 16.84 3.08 -1.91
C SER A 2 15.73 3.24 -0.89
N PRO A 3 14.47 3.36 -1.30
CA PRO A 3 13.36 3.34 -0.37
C PRO A 3 13.30 2.00 0.37
N ASP A 4 12.73 2.02 1.55
CA ASP A 4 12.51 0.78 2.29
C ASP A 4 11.49 -0.08 1.55
N LEU A 5 11.77 -1.37 1.44
CA LEU A 5 10.87 -2.30 0.76
C LEU A 5 9.58 -2.53 1.54
N ALA A 6 9.62 -2.28 2.84
CA ALA A 6 8.47 -2.51 3.71
C ALA A 6 8.40 -1.44 4.79
N MET A 7 7.20 -1.22 5.29
CA MET A 7 6.99 -0.33 6.43
C MET A 7 5.97 -0.95 7.37
N ILE A 8 6.05 -0.59 8.63
CA ILE A 8 5.07 -1.01 9.63
C ILE A 8 4.17 0.18 9.95
N SER A 9 2.89 -0.01 9.80
CA SER A 9 1.90 1.00 10.13
C SER A 9 0.77 0.34 10.91
N ASP A 10 0.46 0.87 12.07
CA ASP A 10 -0.56 0.32 12.95
C ASP A 10 -0.35 -1.17 13.25
N GLY A 11 0.91 -1.57 13.43
CA GLY A 11 1.26 -2.95 13.70
C GLY A 11 1.15 -3.89 12.51
N LYS A 12 0.93 -3.35 11.32
CA LYS A 12 0.76 -4.14 10.11
C LYS A 12 1.88 -3.83 9.13
N LYS A 13 2.34 -4.85 8.42
CA LYS A 13 3.42 -4.72 7.46
C LYS A 13 2.86 -4.38 6.09
N PHE A 14 3.34 -3.28 5.53
CA PHE A 14 3.02 -2.86 4.18
C PHE A 14 4.25 -3.02 3.31
N MET A 15 4.05 -3.41 2.07
CA MET A 15 5.15 -3.60 1.11
C MET A 15 5.07 -2.53 0.02
N TRP A 16 6.24 -2.01 -0.35
CA TRP A 16 6.35 -1.07 -1.45
C TRP A 16 6.01 -1.76 -2.77
N ASP A 17 5.26 -1.07 -3.64
CA ASP A 17 4.88 -1.63 -4.93
C ASP A 17 6.01 -1.61 -5.98
N GLY A 18 7.16 -1.01 -5.63
CA GLY A 18 8.31 -0.97 -6.51
C GLY A 18 8.30 0.20 -7.48
N GLN A 19 7.31 1.07 -7.42
CA GLN A 19 7.20 2.22 -8.32
C GLN A 19 7.50 3.52 -7.60
N LEU A 20 8.10 4.45 -8.34
CA LEU A 20 8.29 5.82 -7.87
C LEU A 20 7.34 6.71 -8.67
N TYR A 21 6.53 7.48 -7.99
CA TYR A 21 5.57 8.37 -8.62
C TYR A 21 6.08 9.80 -8.51
N ASP A 22 5.95 10.56 -9.59
CA ASP A 22 6.48 11.92 -9.66
C ASP A 22 5.64 12.92 -8.88
N ASN A 23 4.35 12.62 -8.71
CA ASN A 23 3.47 13.52 -8.00
C ASN A 23 2.41 12.73 -7.23
N ARG A 24 1.74 13.45 -6.33
CA ARG A 24 0.73 12.83 -5.47
C ARG A 24 -0.44 12.27 -6.27
N GLU A 25 -0.82 12.95 -7.34
CA GLU A 25 -1.96 12.52 -8.13
C GLU A 25 -1.74 11.15 -8.75
N GLU A 26 -0.56 10.92 -9.31
CA GLU A 26 -0.22 9.62 -9.87
C GLU A 26 -0.20 8.54 -8.80
N ALA A 27 0.37 8.85 -7.63
CA ALA A 27 0.40 7.92 -6.52
C ALA A 27 -1.01 7.61 -6.02
N SER A 28 -1.87 8.61 -5.97
CA SER A 28 -3.26 8.42 -5.55
C SER A 28 -4.02 7.52 -6.50
N ARG A 29 -3.81 7.66 -7.79
CA ARG A 29 -4.46 6.80 -8.78
C ARG A 29 -4.03 5.36 -8.63
N ALA A 30 -2.74 5.15 -8.40
CA ALA A 30 -2.23 3.80 -8.15
C ALA A 30 -2.84 3.23 -6.88
N GLY A 31 -2.91 4.06 -5.83
CA GLY A 31 -3.51 3.66 -4.57
C GLY A 31 -4.97 3.26 -4.71
N GLU A 32 -5.74 4.03 -5.46
CA GLU A 32 -7.15 3.72 -5.70
C GLU A 32 -7.31 2.38 -6.40
N SER A 33 -6.45 2.12 -7.38
CA SER A 33 -6.47 0.84 -8.10
C SER A 33 -6.19 -0.32 -7.15
N TYR A 34 -5.23 -0.16 -6.25
CA TYR A 34 -4.94 -1.18 -5.25
C TYR A 34 -6.10 -1.37 -4.27
N GLN A 35 -6.72 -0.27 -3.85
CA GLN A 35 -7.88 -0.35 -2.94
C GLN A 35 -9.05 -1.11 -3.58
N ASP A 36 -9.24 -0.93 -4.87
CA ASP A 36 -10.28 -1.67 -5.61
C ASP A 36 -10.01 -3.17 -5.63
N GLU A 37 -8.75 -3.56 -5.44
CA GLU A 37 -8.35 -4.96 -5.39
C GLU A 37 -8.21 -5.47 -3.95
N ASN A 38 -8.78 -4.78 -2.99
CA ASN A 38 -8.76 -5.15 -1.57
C ASN A 38 -7.40 -5.02 -0.91
N PHE A 39 -6.63 -4.02 -1.31
CA PHE A 39 -5.40 -3.66 -0.61
C PHE A 39 -5.63 -2.44 0.25
N GLU A 40 -5.03 -2.42 1.43
CA GLU A 40 -4.83 -1.18 2.17
C GLU A 40 -3.58 -0.51 1.62
N ILE A 41 -3.57 0.82 1.60
CA ILE A 41 -2.42 1.55 1.09
C ILE A 41 -1.93 2.57 2.10
N ARG A 42 -0.64 2.88 1.99
CA ARG A 42 -0.04 4.02 2.67
C ARG A 42 0.82 4.76 1.65
N MET A 43 0.70 6.06 1.63
CA MET A 43 1.49 6.89 0.73
C MET A 43 2.58 7.59 1.52
N VAL A 44 3.79 7.54 1.01
CA VAL A 44 4.96 8.18 1.64
C VAL A 44 5.63 9.06 0.62
N GLU A 45 6.01 10.26 1.04
CA GLU A 45 6.83 11.14 0.21
C GLU A 45 8.27 11.03 0.67
N GLU A 46 9.17 10.80 -0.28
CA GLU A 46 10.58 10.66 0.02
C GLU A 46 11.41 11.18 -1.15
N GLY A 47 12.28 12.16 -0.87
CA GLY A 47 13.19 12.69 -1.88
C GLY A 47 12.50 13.29 -3.09
N GLY A 48 11.34 13.90 -2.91
CA GLY A 48 10.59 14.51 -4.02
C GLY A 48 9.77 13.52 -4.84
N LYS A 49 9.75 12.27 -4.43
CA LYS A 49 8.95 11.22 -5.08
C LYS A 49 7.93 10.67 -4.10
N PHE A 50 6.89 10.09 -4.64
CA PHE A 50 5.85 9.45 -3.84
C PHE A 50 5.92 7.94 -4.00
N LEU A 51 5.73 7.25 -2.90
CA LEU A 51 5.76 5.80 -2.85
C LEU A 51 4.44 5.29 -2.32
N VAL A 52 3.98 4.18 -2.87
CA VAL A 52 2.75 3.54 -2.40
C VAL A 52 3.13 2.19 -1.78
N TYR A 53 2.78 2.04 -0.52
CA TYR A 53 2.96 0.79 0.20
C TYR A 53 1.61 0.11 0.31
N THR A 54 1.57 -1.17 0.10
CA THR A 54 0.33 -1.93 0.04
C THR A 54 0.36 -3.09 1.00
N ARG A 55 -0.83 -3.47 1.45
CA ARG A 55 -1.03 -4.62 2.30
C ARG A 55 -2.32 -5.29 1.88
N ARG A 56 -2.24 -6.58 1.59
CA ARG A 56 -3.44 -7.31 1.20
C ARG A 56 -4.36 -7.47 2.40
N VAL A 57 -5.60 -7.08 2.24
CA VAL A 57 -6.61 -7.27 3.27
C VAL A 57 -7.20 -8.66 3.08
N VAL A 58 -6.95 -9.55 4.03
CA VAL A 58 -7.55 -10.87 4.03
C VAL A 58 -8.84 -10.79 4.81
N LYS A 59 -9.95 -10.93 4.11
CA LYS A 59 -11.23 -11.05 4.79
C LYS A 59 -11.30 -12.43 5.41
N GLU A 60 -11.33 -12.43 6.72
CA GLU A 60 -11.58 -13.66 7.44
C GLU A 60 -13.00 -14.08 7.15
N VAL A 61 -13.13 -15.12 6.36
CA VAL A 61 -14.43 -15.74 6.18
C VAL A 61 -14.68 -16.58 7.42
N VAL A 62 -15.49 -16.05 8.33
CA VAL A 62 -15.95 -16.87 9.44
C VAL A 62 -16.94 -17.86 8.85
N VAL A 63 -16.44 -19.03 8.54
CA VAL A 63 -17.33 -20.13 8.20
C VAL A 63 -17.93 -20.59 9.50
N THR A 64 -19.14 -20.14 9.78
CA THR A 64 -19.90 -20.75 10.84
C THR A 64 -20.22 -22.16 10.41
N ALA A 65 -19.49 -23.10 10.90
CA ALA A 65 -19.83 -24.50 10.70
C ALA A 65 -21.12 -24.77 11.43
N GLN A 66 -22.06 -25.21 10.69
CA GLN A 66 -23.35 -25.64 11.22
C GLN A 66 -23.27 -27.12 11.61
#